data_2ea2360dfdb72d4d5eb47da2a6fdae73
#
_entry.id   2ea2360dfdb72d4d5eb47da2a6fdae73
#
_cell.length_a   1.000
_cell.length_b   1.000
_cell.length_c   1.000
_cell.angle_alpha   90.00
_cell.angle_beta   90.00
_cell.angle_gamma   90.00
#
_symmetry.space_group_name_H-M   'P 1'
#
loop_
_entity.id
_entity.type
_entity.pdbx_description
1 polymer ?
#
loop_
_entity_poly.entity_id
_entity_poly.type
_entity_poly.pdbx_seq_one_letter_code
_entity_poly.pdbx_strand_id
1 'polypeptide(L)'
;VAEAVVRLKVDATNANRALAGVQQRTNKLQGALGGLRTAIAGIGIGLLAKQAVNTSASFEKLNVRLGLLTKSSADFAKSQQIAADAQKAFGLSATEALEGVTDITARLAPLGTSVEDIRTVFFGFNTAAKLAGASAIESSNAFRQLAQALGSGRLAGDEFRSVSEQVPTVLAPIAEELGVTIGELKKLAADGKLTSDVVLRALGRIGNEGSGFLKQLLANDPTQVFKNLSNETENLSRAFGDLLKPAVLEGTKQLTRFVEATTNFVTSDAGKASFVIAGIAL
;
A
#
# COMPACT_ATOMS: atom_id res chain seq x y z
N VAL A 1 7.81 39.41 23.33
CA VAL A 1 6.47 39.54 22.67
C VAL A 1 6.64 39.75 21.18
N ALA A 2 7.63 40.57 20.71
CA ALA A 2 7.92 40.82 19.30
C ALA A 2 8.41 39.56 18.54
N GLU A 3 9.21 38.69 19.20
CA GLU A 3 9.74 37.47 18.58
C GLU A 3 8.67 36.40 18.36
N ALA A 4 7.70 36.27 19.26
CA ALA A 4 6.58 35.37 19.11
C ALA A 4 5.62 35.78 17.96
N VAL A 5 5.43 37.08 17.77
CA VAL A 5 4.62 37.62 16.66
C VAL A 5 5.30 37.42 15.29
N VAL A 6 6.64 37.50 15.23
CA VAL A 6 7.39 37.26 13.97
C VAL A 6 7.35 35.76 13.59
N ARG A 7 7.46 34.84 14.53
CA ARG A 7 7.35 33.38 14.27
C ARG A 7 5.94 32.99 13.81
N LEU A 8 4.90 33.52 14.42
CA LEU A 8 3.51 33.29 14.01
C LEU A 8 3.23 33.83 12.60
N LYS A 9 3.79 34.98 12.21
CA LYS A 9 3.66 35.52 10.85
C LYS A 9 4.40 34.70 9.81
N VAL A 10 5.56 34.13 10.11
CA VAL A 10 6.32 33.29 9.20
C VAL A 10 5.62 31.96 8.98
N ASP A 11 5.07 31.36 10.02
CA ASP A 11 4.31 30.11 9.90
C ASP A 11 3.01 30.30 9.14
N ALA A 12 2.28 31.38 9.36
CA ALA A 12 1.07 31.73 8.61
C ALA A 12 1.35 31.99 7.12
N THR A 13 2.50 32.59 6.80
CA THR A 13 2.89 32.85 5.41
C THR A 13 3.28 31.56 4.66
N ASN A 14 3.92 30.62 5.33
CA ASN A 14 4.26 29.33 4.77
C ASN A 14 3.01 28.42 4.62
N ALA A 15 2.11 28.46 5.59
CA ALA A 15 0.81 27.79 5.51
C ALA A 15 -0.06 28.36 4.39
N ASN A 16 -0.10 29.68 4.23
CA ASN A 16 -0.84 30.33 3.14
C ASN A 16 -0.24 30.07 1.76
N ARG A 17 1.09 29.97 1.62
CA ARG A 17 1.73 29.56 0.36
C ARG A 17 1.46 28.10 0.02
N ALA A 18 1.49 27.20 1.01
CA ALA A 18 1.11 25.80 0.82
C ALA A 18 -0.36 25.65 0.41
N LEU A 19 -1.26 26.41 1.07
CA LEU A 19 -2.68 26.47 0.71
C LEU A 19 -2.92 27.06 -0.69
N ALA A 20 -2.20 28.12 -1.06
CA ALA A 20 -2.27 28.69 -2.41
C ALA A 20 -1.75 27.72 -3.48
N GLY A 21 -0.69 26.96 -3.20
CA GLY A 21 -0.18 25.92 -4.06
C GLY A 21 -1.16 24.76 -4.25
N VAL A 22 -1.84 24.35 -3.19
CA VAL A 22 -2.91 23.35 -3.23
C VAL A 22 -4.11 23.90 -4.01
N GLN A 23 -4.54 25.10 -3.75
CA GLN A 23 -5.65 25.77 -4.45
C GLN A 23 -5.38 25.91 -5.97
N GLN A 24 -4.17 26.26 -6.36
CA GLN A 24 -3.80 26.38 -7.77
C GLN A 24 -3.77 25.02 -8.51
N ARG A 25 -3.35 23.95 -7.84
CA ARG A 25 -3.41 22.57 -8.36
C ARG A 25 -4.86 22.05 -8.41
N THR A 26 -5.66 22.37 -7.40
CA THR A 26 -7.11 22.03 -7.35
C THR A 26 -7.88 22.74 -8.45
N ASN A 27 -7.58 24.00 -8.72
CA ASN A 27 -8.23 24.76 -9.80
C ASN A 27 -7.86 24.24 -11.21
N LYS A 28 -6.61 23.75 -11.41
CA LYS A 28 -6.22 23.05 -12.66
C LYS A 28 -6.92 21.71 -12.82
N LEU A 29 -7.12 20.97 -11.74
CA LEU A 29 -7.90 19.72 -11.70
C LEU A 29 -9.39 19.96 -11.94
N GLN A 30 -9.96 21.04 -11.39
CA GLN A 30 -11.35 21.44 -11.61
C GLN A 30 -11.64 21.80 -13.08
N GLY A 31 -10.68 22.39 -13.78
CA GLY A 31 -10.80 22.69 -15.21
C GLY A 31 -10.79 21.43 -16.10
N ALA A 32 -10.10 20.37 -15.67
CA ALA A 32 -10.01 19.11 -16.40
C ALA A 32 -11.17 18.13 -16.10
N LEU A 33 -11.87 18.31 -14.99
CA LEU A 33 -12.83 17.35 -14.44
C LEU A 33 -14.21 17.95 -14.17
N GLY A 34 -14.76 18.69 -15.13
CA GLY A 34 -16.08 19.34 -15.01
C GLY A 34 -17.25 18.41 -14.56
N GLY A 35 -17.08 17.10 -14.67
CA GLY A 35 -18.04 16.09 -14.19
C GLY A 35 -17.87 15.67 -12.72
N LEU A 36 -16.70 15.93 -12.11
CA LEU A 36 -16.46 15.57 -10.70
C LEU A 36 -17.07 16.57 -9.71
N ARG A 37 -17.46 17.74 -10.18
CA ARG A 37 -18.03 18.81 -9.35
C ARG A 37 -19.32 18.39 -8.63
N THR A 38 -20.11 17.55 -9.27
CA THR A 38 -21.36 17.01 -8.70
C THR A 38 -21.13 15.86 -7.72
N ALA A 39 -20.09 15.06 -7.93
CA ALA A 39 -19.75 13.97 -7.02
C ALA A 39 -19.08 14.47 -5.73
N ILE A 40 -18.21 15.50 -5.83
CA ILE A 40 -17.52 16.08 -4.67
C ILE A 40 -18.49 16.91 -3.79
N ALA A 41 -19.50 17.57 -4.38
CA ALA A 41 -20.49 18.33 -3.64
C ALA A 41 -21.44 17.46 -2.79
N GLY A 42 -21.60 16.17 -3.15
CA GLY A 42 -22.45 15.22 -2.42
C GLY A 42 -21.70 14.41 -1.33
N ILE A 43 -20.36 14.39 -1.36
CA ILE A 43 -19.57 13.69 -0.35
C ILE A 43 -19.10 14.73 0.67
N GLY A 44 -19.59 14.66 1.91
CA GLY A 44 -19.21 15.61 2.95
C GLY A 44 -17.67 15.67 3.12
N ILE A 45 -17.13 16.89 3.19
CA ILE A 45 -15.68 17.17 3.35
C ILE A 45 -15.05 16.33 4.48
N GLY A 46 -15.82 16.05 5.56
CA GLY A 46 -15.39 15.18 6.65
C GLY A 46 -15.11 13.73 6.24
N LEU A 47 -15.87 13.17 5.29
CA LEU A 47 -15.65 11.81 4.79
C LEU A 47 -14.39 11.74 3.93
N LEU A 48 -14.17 12.72 3.06
CA LEU A 48 -12.95 12.82 2.25
C LEU A 48 -11.70 13.00 3.12
N ALA A 49 -11.77 13.86 4.13
CA ALA A 49 -10.68 14.06 5.08
C ALA A 49 -10.37 12.78 5.86
N LYS A 50 -11.40 12.07 6.34
CA LYS A 50 -11.23 10.77 7.02
C LYS A 50 -10.59 9.74 6.10
N GLN A 51 -11.03 9.64 4.86
CA GLN A 51 -10.44 8.71 3.88
C GLN A 51 -8.98 9.07 3.58
N ALA A 52 -8.65 10.35 3.38
CA ALA A 52 -7.30 10.81 3.12
C ALA A 52 -6.36 10.49 4.30
N VAL A 53 -6.78 10.76 5.54
CA VAL A 53 -6.01 10.43 6.75
C VAL A 53 -5.83 8.93 6.90
N ASN A 54 -6.84 8.12 6.61
CA ASN A 54 -6.74 6.67 6.67
C ASN A 54 -5.77 6.12 5.63
N THR A 55 -5.79 6.63 4.40
CA THR A 55 -4.88 6.24 3.32
C THR A 55 -3.42 6.57 3.70
N SER A 56 -3.18 7.78 4.18
CA SER A 56 -1.87 8.21 4.69
C SER A 56 -1.40 7.34 5.87
N ALA A 57 -2.26 7.10 6.85
CA ALA A 57 -1.94 6.28 8.03
C ALA A 57 -1.62 4.82 7.66
N SER A 58 -2.33 4.25 6.68
CA SER A 58 -2.09 2.89 6.20
C SER A 58 -0.74 2.79 5.51
N PHE A 59 -0.42 3.75 4.64
CA PHE A 59 0.86 3.82 3.95
C PHE A 59 2.03 3.99 4.93
N GLU A 60 1.87 4.85 5.94
CA GLU A 60 2.88 5.03 6.98
C GLU A 60 3.12 3.77 7.80
N LYS A 61 2.05 3.04 8.19
CA LYS A 61 2.19 1.75 8.88
C LYS A 61 3.00 0.75 8.06
N LEU A 62 2.77 0.70 6.75
CA LEU A 62 3.55 -0.17 5.84
C LEU A 62 5.01 0.27 5.78
N ASN A 63 5.30 1.57 5.70
CA ASN A 63 6.67 2.09 5.73
C ASN A 63 7.39 1.75 7.04
N VAL A 64 6.73 1.95 8.18
CA VAL A 64 7.29 1.58 9.49
C VAL A 64 7.57 0.08 9.55
N ARG A 65 6.61 -0.75 9.11
CA ARG A 65 6.78 -2.21 9.06
C ARG A 65 7.94 -2.61 8.15
N LEU A 66 8.04 -2.04 6.96
CA LEU A 66 9.14 -2.29 6.04
C LEU A 66 10.50 -1.89 6.63
N GLY A 67 10.55 -0.73 7.32
CA GLY A 67 11.75 -0.27 8.00
C GLY A 67 12.23 -1.24 9.10
N LEU A 68 11.30 -1.88 9.83
CA LEU A 68 11.62 -2.89 10.84
C LEU A 68 12.09 -4.22 10.23
N LEU A 69 11.72 -4.51 8.99
CA LEU A 69 12.07 -5.75 8.28
C LEU A 69 13.40 -5.64 7.51
N THR A 70 13.87 -4.44 7.25
CA THR A 70 15.10 -4.18 6.50
C THR A 70 16.30 -4.07 7.43
N LYS A 71 17.48 -4.54 6.96
CA LYS A 71 18.70 -4.59 7.77
C LYS A 71 19.44 -3.24 7.86
N SER A 72 19.16 -2.35 6.91
CA SER A 72 19.84 -1.06 6.82
C SER A 72 18.92 0.01 6.20
N SER A 73 19.25 1.27 6.38
CA SER A 73 18.58 2.37 5.71
C SER A 73 18.70 2.31 4.18
N ALA A 74 19.80 1.75 3.67
CA ALA A 74 19.99 1.51 2.25
C ALA A 74 19.04 0.43 1.72
N ASP A 75 18.84 -0.67 2.45
CA ASP A 75 17.88 -1.71 2.08
C ASP A 75 16.44 -1.20 2.15
N PHE A 76 16.13 -0.38 3.14
CA PHE A 76 14.84 0.29 3.24
C PHE A 76 14.56 1.19 2.02
N ALA A 77 15.52 2.06 1.67
CA ALA A 77 15.39 2.94 0.51
C ALA A 77 15.25 2.14 -0.81
N LYS A 78 16.02 1.06 -0.98
CA LYS A 78 15.87 0.16 -2.13
C LYS A 78 14.49 -0.50 -2.18
N SER A 79 13.99 -0.96 -1.05
CA SER A 79 12.66 -1.60 -0.97
C SER A 79 11.54 -0.61 -1.31
N GLN A 80 11.64 0.63 -0.87
CA GLN A 80 10.72 1.70 -1.28
C GLN A 80 10.82 1.99 -2.79
N GLN A 81 12.04 1.99 -3.35
CA GLN A 81 12.23 2.16 -4.79
C GLN A 81 11.60 1.00 -5.58
N ILE A 82 11.72 -0.23 -5.10
CA ILE A 82 11.06 -1.41 -5.70
C ILE A 82 9.54 -1.20 -5.77
N ALA A 83 8.92 -0.72 -4.68
CA ALA A 83 7.50 -0.43 -4.67
C ALA A 83 7.13 0.69 -5.66
N ALA A 84 7.90 1.77 -5.73
CA ALA A 84 7.68 2.87 -6.67
C ALA A 84 7.86 2.43 -8.14
N ASP A 85 8.83 1.59 -8.44
CA ASP A 85 9.06 1.02 -9.77
C ASP A 85 7.92 0.07 -10.17
N ALA A 86 7.45 -0.77 -9.23
CA ALA A 86 6.34 -1.69 -9.46
C ALA A 86 5.01 -0.94 -9.69
N GLN A 87 4.77 0.15 -8.98
CA GLN A 87 3.62 1.04 -9.24
C GLN A 87 3.62 1.49 -10.70
N LYS A 88 4.76 1.95 -11.20
CA LYS A 88 4.89 2.42 -12.59
C LYS A 88 4.81 1.28 -13.61
N ALA A 89 5.48 0.15 -13.31
CA ALA A 89 5.58 -0.98 -14.24
C ALA A 89 4.28 -1.77 -14.37
N PHE A 90 3.49 -1.89 -13.30
CA PHE A 90 2.32 -2.77 -13.25
C PHE A 90 1.00 -2.02 -13.06
N GLY A 91 1.02 -0.70 -12.89
CA GLY A 91 -0.17 0.09 -12.60
C GLY A 91 -0.80 -0.24 -11.24
N LEU A 92 0.03 -0.66 -10.27
CA LEU A 92 -0.39 -0.85 -8.90
C LEU A 92 -0.58 0.51 -8.22
N SER A 93 -1.45 0.58 -7.22
CA SER A 93 -1.47 1.74 -6.33
C SER A 93 -0.20 1.77 -5.46
N ALA A 94 0.12 2.92 -4.89
CA ALA A 94 1.29 3.04 -4.02
C ALA A 94 1.18 2.11 -2.79
N THR A 95 -0.03 1.98 -2.25
CA THR A 95 -0.32 1.11 -1.10
C THR A 95 -0.18 -0.36 -1.47
N GLU A 96 -0.76 -0.80 -2.60
CA GLU A 96 -0.64 -2.20 -3.07
C GLU A 96 0.82 -2.59 -3.35
N ALA A 97 1.57 -1.71 -4.02
CA ALA A 97 2.98 -1.96 -4.32
C ALA A 97 3.82 -2.08 -3.04
N LEU A 98 3.62 -1.15 -2.09
CA LEU A 98 4.35 -1.15 -0.82
C LEU A 98 3.94 -2.35 0.06
N GLU A 99 2.66 -2.72 0.09
CA GLU A 99 2.17 -3.89 0.80
C GLU A 99 2.81 -5.17 0.26
N GLY A 100 2.79 -5.34 -1.06
CA GLY A 100 3.40 -6.52 -1.69
C GLY A 100 4.89 -6.64 -1.40
N VAL A 101 5.65 -5.55 -1.52
CA VAL A 101 7.08 -5.53 -1.18
C VAL A 101 7.31 -5.80 0.31
N THR A 102 6.49 -5.23 1.18
CA THR A 102 6.58 -5.45 2.63
C THR A 102 6.30 -6.90 3.00
N ASP A 103 5.28 -7.51 2.39
CA ASP A 103 4.89 -8.90 2.69
C ASP A 103 5.93 -9.91 2.22
N ILE A 104 6.51 -9.73 1.03
CA ILE A 104 7.58 -10.63 0.58
C ILE A 104 8.87 -10.42 1.38
N THR A 105 9.21 -9.17 1.73
CA THR A 105 10.36 -8.87 2.58
C THR A 105 10.22 -9.53 3.95
N ALA A 106 9.04 -9.48 4.56
CA ALA A 106 8.78 -10.12 5.85
C ALA A 106 9.03 -11.63 5.84
N ARG A 107 8.83 -12.30 4.71
CA ARG A 107 8.98 -13.76 4.57
C ARG A 107 10.37 -14.19 4.14
N LEU A 108 11.02 -13.41 3.28
CA LEU A 108 12.29 -13.80 2.66
C LEU A 108 13.52 -13.17 3.35
N ALA A 109 13.42 -11.97 3.91
CA ALA A 109 14.55 -11.33 4.59
C ALA A 109 15.09 -12.13 5.78
N PRO A 110 14.26 -12.80 6.61
CA PRO A 110 14.73 -13.67 7.67
C PRO A 110 15.52 -14.89 7.16
N LEU A 111 15.27 -15.31 5.92
CA LEU A 111 15.99 -16.41 5.25
C LEU A 111 17.31 -15.96 4.62
N GLY A 112 17.68 -14.68 4.75
CA GLY A 112 18.90 -14.14 4.18
C GLY A 112 18.79 -13.68 2.73
N THR A 113 17.59 -13.72 2.13
CA THR A 113 17.34 -13.26 0.75
C THR A 113 17.69 -11.77 0.61
N SER A 114 18.42 -11.43 -0.45
CA SER A 114 18.81 -10.06 -0.73
C SER A 114 17.61 -9.20 -1.18
N VAL A 115 17.70 -7.89 -1.01
CA VAL A 115 16.67 -6.96 -1.52
C VAL A 115 16.54 -7.04 -3.04
N GLU A 116 17.62 -7.35 -3.76
CA GLU A 116 17.60 -7.51 -5.20
C GLU A 116 16.86 -8.79 -5.63
N ASP A 117 17.05 -9.89 -4.91
CA ASP A 117 16.29 -11.13 -5.15
C ASP A 117 14.81 -10.92 -4.84
N ILE A 118 14.49 -10.19 -3.77
CA ILE A 118 13.11 -9.79 -3.44
C ILE A 118 12.49 -8.99 -4.58
N ARG A 119 13.24 -8.03 -5.15
CA ARG A 119 12.82 -7.28 -6.35
C ARG A 119 12.52 -8.20 -7.52
N THR A 120 13.46 -9.06 -7.80
CA THR A 120 13.38 -10.01 -8.93
C THR A 120 12.15 -10.91 -8.84
N VAL A 121 11.85 -11.46 -7.67
CA VAL A 121 10.66 -12.29 -7.42
C VAL A 121 9.39 -11.47 -7.56
N PHE A 122 9.35 -10.29 -6.97
CA PHE A 122 8.17 -9.41 -7.00
C PHE A 122 7.83 -8.98 -8.43
N PHE A 123 8.85 -8.59 -9.20
CA PHE A 123 8.68 -8.21 -10.60
C PHE A 123 8.32 -9.40 -11.50
N GLY A 124 8.98 -10.54 -11.32
CA GLY A 124 8.68 -11.75 -12.07
C GLY A 124 7.26 -12.23 -11.87
N PHE A 125 6.80 -12.26 -10.63
CA PHE A 125 5.42 -12.64 -10.34
C PHE A 125 4.41 -11.66 -10.94
N ASN A 126 4.59 -10.35 -10.75
CA ASN A 126 3.66 -9.35 -11.29
C ASN A 126 3.65 -9.35 -12.82
N THR A 127 4.79 -9.61 -13.46
CA THR A 127 4.85 -9.84 -14.92
C THR A 127 4.01 -11.04 -15.32
N ALA A 128 4.19 -12.18 -14.66
CA ALA A 128 3.38 -13.38 -14.93
C ALA A 128 1.89 -13.13 -14.69
N ALA A 129 1.51 -12.45 -13.63
CA ALA A 129 0.13 -12.11 -13.32
C ALA A 129 -0.51 -11.23 -14.41
N LYS A 130 0.22 -10.25 -14.92
CA LYS A 130 -0.24 -9.42 -16.05
C LYS A 130 -0.38 -10.22 -17.35
N LEU A 131 0.55 -11.12 -17.64
CA LEU A 131 0.47 -12.02 -18.79
C LEU A 131 -0.69 -13.02 -18.68
N ALA A 132 -1.05 -13.42 -17.46
CA ALA A 132 -2.22 -14.26 -17.22
C ALA A 132 -3.56 -13.50 -17.37
N GLY A 133 -3.53 -12.15 -17.41
CA GLY A 133 -4.73 -11.34 -17.34
C GLY A 133 -5.41 -11.37 -15.96
N ALA A 134 -4.68 -11.74 -14.92
CA ALA A 134 -5.21 -11.86 -13.57
C ALA A 134 -5.68 -10.49 -13.05
N SER A 135 -6.83 -10.47 -12.38
CA SER A 135 -7.35 -9.30 -11.69
C SER A 135 -6.45 -8.91 -10.51
N ALA A 136 -6.60 -7.70 -9.98
CA ALA A 136 -5.84 -7.25 -8.82
C ALA A 136 -6.05 -8.17 -7.60
N ILE A 137 -7.28 -8.66 -7.39
CA ILE A 137 -7.62 -9.56 -6.29
C ILE A 137 -6.94 -10.93 -6.46
N GLU A 138 -7.04 -11.52 -7.65
CA GLU A 138 -6.38 -12.80 -7.97
C GLU A 138 -4.87 -12.68 -7.82
N SER A 139 -4.26 -11.64 -8.40
CA SER A 139 -2.83 -11.38 -8.28
C SER A 139 -2.38 -11.24 -6.82
N SER A 140 -3.11 -10.47 -6.01
CA SER A 140 -2.78 -10.28 -4.59
C SER A 140 -2.90 -11.57 -3.78
N ASN A 141 -3.97 -12.36 -4.01
CA ASN A 141 -4.17 -13.64 -3.34
C ASN A 141 -3.09 -14.66 -3.72
N ALA A 142 -2.84 -14.82 -5.03
CA ALA A 142 -1.80 -15.72 -5.51
C ALA A 142 -0.41 -15.31 -5.03
N PHE A 143 -0.10 -14.01 -5.02
CA PHE A 143 1.17 -13.51 -4.50
C PHE A 143 1.37 -13.80 -3.02
N ARG A 144 0.34 -13.66 -2.22
CA ARG A 144 0.37 -13.98 -0.79
C ARG A 144 0.67 -15.46 -0.55
N GLN A 145 0.04 -16.35 -1.31
CA GLN A 145 0.29 -17.79 -1.26
C GLN A 145 1.70 -18.14 -1.72
N LEU A 146 2.15 -17.52 -2.81
CA LEU A 146 3.52 -17.69 -3.29
C LEU A 146 4.55 -17.23 -2.23
N ALA A 147 4.39 -16.03 -1.69
CA ALA A 147 5.28 -15.50 -0.66
C ALA A 147 5.31 -16.39 0.59
N GLN A 148 4.15 -16.96 0.98
CA GLN A 148 4.08 -17.94 2.07
C GLN A 148 4.86 -19.22 1.74
N ALA A 149 4.65 -19.77 0.56
CA ALA A 149 5.36 -20.95 0.08
C ALA A 149 6.88 -20.73 0.02
N LEU A 150 7.33 -19.60 -0.52
CA LEU A 150 8.75 -19.23 -0.55
C LEU A 150 9.35 -19.15 0.85
N GLY A 151 8.62 -18.54 1.80
CA GLY A 151 9.02 -18.46 3.20
C GLY A 151 9.08 -19.82 3.91
N SER A 152 8.27 -20.81 3.48
CA SER A 152 8.29 -22.18 4.02
C SER A 152 9.35 -23.07 3.38
N GLY A 153 10.05 -22.59 2.35
CA GLY A 153 11.09 -23.32 1.63
C GLY A 153 10.59 -24.16 0.45
N ARG A 154 9.29 -24.23 0.19
CA ARG A 154 8.71 -25.03 -0.91
C ARG A 154 7.36 -24.50 -1.36
N LEU A 155 7.05 -24.67 -2.64
CA LEU A 155 5.73 -24.38 -3.21
C LEU A 155 4.98 -25.71 -3.39
N ALA A 156 4.03 -26.00 -2.52
CA ALA A 156 3.32 -27.28 -2.49
C ALA A 156 1.87 -27.11 -2.06
N GLY A 157 1.08 -28.16 -2.13
CA GLY A 157 -0.27 -28.23 -1.56
C GLY A 157 -1.22 -27.13 -2.05
N ASP A 158 -1.86 -26.47 -1.12
CA ASP A 158 -2.86 -25.43 -1.41
C ASP A 158 -2.24 -24.15 -1.95
N GLU A 159 -1.02 -23.80 -1.55
CA GLU A 159 -0.28 -22.66 -2.10
C GLU A 159 0.00 -22.87 -3.59
N PHE A 160 0.48 -24.04 -3.99
CA PHE A 160 0.71 -24.37 -5.40
C PHE A 160 -0.61 -24.32 -6.19
N ARG A 161 -1.69 -24.91 -5.65
CA ARG A 161 -3.00 -24.88 -6.28
C ARG A 161 -3.49 -23.45 -6.49
N SER A 162 -3.46 -22.63 -5.44
CA SER A 162 -3.91 -21.24 -5.50
C SER A 162 -3.13 -20.43 -6.53
N VAL A 163 -1.81 -20.55 -6.55
CA VAL A 163 -0.95 -19.85 -7.55
C VAL A 163 -1.24 -20.36 -8.96
N SER A 164 -1.37 -21.67 -9.16
CA SER A 164 -1.58 -22.26 -10.48
C SER A 164 -2.95 -21.95 -11.09
N GLU A 165 -3.97 -21.76 -10.25
CA GLU A 165 -5.33 -21.41 -10.68
C GLU A 165 -5.45 -19.93 -11.03
N GLN A 166 -4.82 -19.05 -10.24
CA GLN A 166 -4.96 -17.60 -10.39
C GLN A 166 -3.94 -16.99 -11.34
N VAL A 167 -2.72 -17.55 -11.40
CA VAL A 167 -1.62 -17.06 -12.25
C VAL A 167 -0.93 -18.25 -12.94
N PRO A 168 -1.62 -18.94 -13.86
CA PRO A 168 -1.09 -20.16 -14.51
C PRO A 168 0.18 -19.92 -15.33
N THR A 169 0.45 -18.70 -15.75
CA THR A 169 1.64 -18.30 -16.50
C THR A 169 2.95 -18.50 -15.75
N VAL A 170 2.94 -18.66 -14.42
CA VAL A 170 4.14 -19.00 -13.65
C VAL A 170 4.58 -20.45 -13.82
N LEU A 171 3.69 -21.35 -14.26
CA LEU A 171 3.96 -22.80 -14.30
C LEU A 171 4.95 -23.18 -15.38
N ALA A 172 4.83 -22.60 -16.59
CA ALA A 172 5.73 -22.94 -17.69
C ALA A 172 7.19 -22.58 -17.38
N PRO A 173 7.55 -21.37 -16.94
CA PRO A 173 8.92 -21.03 -16.53
C PRO A 173 9.47 -21.90 -15.39
N ILE A 174 8.62 -22.31 -14.44
CA ILE A 174 9.05 -23.21 -13.36
C ILE A 174 9.31 -24.63 -13.90
N ALA A 175 8.46 -25.11 -14.78
CA ALA A 175 8.65 -26.42 -15.43
C ALA A 175 9.91 -26.45 -16.30
N GLU A 176 10.16 -25.37 -17.07
CA GLU A 176 11.36 -25.19 -17.87
C GLU A 176 12.63 -25.15 -17.02
N GLU A 177 12.60 -24.48 -15.85
CA GLU A 177 13.73 -24.42 -14.91
C GLU A 177 14.13 -25.80 -14.42
N LEU A 178 13.16 -26.71 -14.31
CA LEU A 178 13.37 -28.10 -13.90
C LEU A 178 13.58 -29.07 -15.05
N GLY A 179 13.36 -28.66 -16.31
CA GLY A 179 13.38 -29.54 -17.47
C GLY A 179 12.27 -30.59 -17.47
N VAL A 180 11.09 -30.25 -16.91
CA VAL A 180 9.95 -31.17 -16.76
C VAL A 180 8.70 -30.64 -17.47
N THR A 181 7.72 -31.51 -17.69
CA THR A 181 6.40 -31.10 -18.14
C THR A 181 5.57 -30.47 -17.01
N ILE A 182 4.53 -29.70 -17.36
CA ILE A 182 3.61 -29.14 -16.34
C ILE A 182 2.93 -30.25 -15.53
N GLY A 183 2.66 -31.42 -16.14
CA GLY A 183 2.09 -32.56 -15.43
C GLY A 183 3.03 -33.13 -14.37
N GLU A 184 4.31 -33.23 -14.69
CA GLU A 184 5.36 -33.65 -13.74
C GLU A 184 5.60 -32.59 -12.68
N LEU A 185 5.57 -31.28 -13.04
CA LEU A 185 5.65 -30.18 -12.08
C LEU A 185 4.55 -30.29 -11.02
N LYS A 186 3.30 -30.58 -11.43
CA LYS A 186 2.19 -30.80 -10.49
C LYS A 186 2.45 -31.96 -9.53
N LYS A 187 3.06 -33.04 -10.01
CA LYS A 187 3.44 -34.16 -9.15
C LYS A 187 4.54 -33.77 -8.16
N LEU A 188 5.58 -33.05 -8.63
CA LEU A 188 6.65 -32.54 -7.77
C LEU A 188 6.10 -31.62 -6.69
N ALA A 189 5.15 -30.76 -7.00
CA ALA A 189 4.48 -29.89 -6.03
C ALA A 189 3.65 -30.71 -5.02
N ALA A 190 2.90 -31.72 -5.48
CA ALA A 190 2.13 -32.61 -4.61
C ALA A 190 3.04 -33.41 -3.65
N ASP A 191 4.21 -33.84 -4.12
CA ASP A 191 5.24 -34.53 -3.33
C ASP A 191 6.05 -33.58 -2.42
N GLY A 192 5.80 -32.26 -2.46
CA GLY A 192 6.55 -31.26 -1.70
C GLY A 192 8.01 -31.09 -2.14
N LYS A 193 8.34 -31.48 -3.39
CA LYS A 193 9.69 -31.42 -3.95
C LYS A 193 9.99 -30.14 -4.73
N LEU A 194 9.00 -29.26 -4.94
CA LEU A 194 9.21 -27.99 -5.61
C LEU A 194 9.76 -26.96 -4.60
N THR A 195 11.07 -26.80 -4.59
CA THR A 195 11.78 -25.93 -3.63
C THR A 195 11.63 -24.45 -4.00
N SER A 196 11.75 -23.59 -3.00
CA SER A 196 11.72 -22.14 -3.18
C SER A 196 12.80 -21.64 -4.13
N ASP A 197 14.01 -22.21 -4.11
CA ASP A 197 15.11 -21.80 -4.98
C ASP A 197 14.78 -21.95 -6.46
N VAL A 198 14.10 -23.03 -6.83
CA VAL A 198 13.65 -23.27 -8.22
C VAL A 198 12.64 -22.19 -8.62
N VAL A 199 11.68 -21.90 -7.76
CA VAL A 199 10.65 -20.88 -8.01
C VAL A 199 11.26 -19.49 -8.12
N LEU A 200 12.23 -19.17 -7.24
CA LEU A 200 12.96 -17.90 -7.27
C LEU A 200 13.70 -17.70 -8.60
N ARG A 201 14.42 -18.71 -9.08
CA ARG A 201 15.13 -18.65 -10.38
C ARG A 201 14.17 -18.50 -11.55
N ALA A 202 13.08 -19.27 -11.58
CA ALA A 202 12.07 -19.18 -12.62
C ALA A 202 11.42 -17.80 -12.68
N LEU A 203 11.04 -17.22 -11.54
CA LEU A 203 10.48 -15.86 -11.45
C LEU A 203 11.52 -14.81 -11.88
N GLY A 204 12.80 -15.01 -11.56
CA GLY A 204 13.88 -14.15 -12.02
C GLY A 204 13.96 -14.05 -13.55
N ARG A 205 13.81 -15.17 -14.25
CA ARG A 205 13.77 -15.19 -15.73
C ARG A 205 12.54 -14.44 -16.26
N ILE A 206 11.37 -14.68 -15.70
CA ILE A 206 10.12 -13.97 -16.10
C ILE A 206 10.33 -12.45 -15.99
N GLY A 207 10.90 -11.97 -14.88
CA GLY A 207 11.12 -10.54 -14.65
C GLY A 207 12.04 -9.90 -15.69
N ASN A 208 13.02 -10.62 -16.17
CA ASN A 208 14.00 -10.15 -17.15
C ASN A 208 13.49 -10.25 -18.59
N GLU A 209 12.91 -11.38 -18.97
CA GLU A 209 12.52 -11.69 -20.36
C GLU A 209 11.12 -11.11 -20.70
N GLY A 210 10.20 -11.07 -19.75
CA GLY A 210 8.82 -10.58 -19.94
C GLY A 210 8.69 -9.06 -20.07
N SER A 211 9.73 -8.30 -19.77
CA SER A 211 9.65 -6.82 -19.70
C SER A 211 9.29 -6.14 -21.03
N GLY A 212 9.74 -6.66 -22.15
CA GLY A 212 9.46 -6.11 -23.48
C GLY A 212 7.99 -6.30 -23.88
N PHE A 213 7.48 -7.51 -23.72
CA PHE A 213 6.08 -7.84 -24.01
C PHE A 213 5.13 -7.13 -23.06
N LEU A 214 5.47 -7.07 -21.77
CA LEU A 214 4.70 -6.33 -20.77
C LEU A 214 4.56 -4.85 -21.14
N LYS A 215 5.62 -4.20 -21.61
CA LYS A 215 5.55 -2.79 -22.07
C LYS A 215 4.57 -2.62 -23.23
N GLN A 216 4.55 -3.54 -24.20
CA GLN A 216 3.60 -3.50 -25.32
C GLN A 216 2.17 -3.72 -24.85
N LEU A 217 1.95 -4.67 -23.92
CA LEU A 217 0.63 -4.96 -23.36
C LEU A 217 0.07 -3.73 -22.61
N LEU A 218 0.86 -3.13 -21.76
CA LEU A 218 0.44 -1.96 -20.96
C LEU A 218 0.24 -0.71 -21.81
N ALA A 219 1.04 -0.51 -22.85
CA ALA A 219 0.91 0.63 -23.76
C ALA A 219 -0.42 0.63 -24.54
N ASN A 220 -0.98 -0.56 -24.78
CA ASN A 220 -2.20 -0.75 -25.56
C ASN A 220 -3.44 -1.07 -24.71
N ASP A 221 -3.31 -1.07 -23.38
CA ASP A 221 -4.42 -1.37 -22.45
C ASP A 221 -5.18 -0.09 -22.05
N PRO A 222 -6.40 0.14 -22.58
CA PRO A 222 -7.20 1.32 -22.22
C PRO A 222 -7.52 1.38 -20.72
N THR A 223 -7.58 0.22 -20.05
CA THR A 223 -7.89 0.16 -18.61
C THR A 223 -6.74 0.71 -17.76
N GLN A 224 -5.53 0.71 -18.32
CA GLN A 224 -4.35 1.28 -17.64
C GLN A 224 -4.47 2.79 -17.42
N VAL A 225 -5.13 3.49 -18.33
CA VAL A 225 -5.37 4.95 -18.19
C VAL A 225 -6.27 5.22 -16.96
N PHE A 226 -7.33 4.43 -16.77
CA PHE A 226 -8.20 4.55 -15.60
C PHE A 226 -7.50 4.13 -14.32
N LYS A 227 -6.67 3.09 -14.35
CA LYS A 227 -5.84 2.69 -13.21
C LYS A 227 -4.85 3.77 -12.83
N ASN A 228 -4.17 4.36 -13.80
CA ASN A 228 -3.24 5.46 -13.55
C ASN A 228 -3.96 6.67 -12.93
N LEU A 229 -5.16 7.01 -13.42
CA LEU A 229 -5.96 8.07 -12.82
C LEU A 229 -6.38 7.74 -11.39
N SER A 230 -6.80 6.50 -11.11
CA SER A 230 -7.11 6.04 -9.75
C SER A 230 -5.89 6.12 -8.84
N ASN A 231 -4.71 5.70 -9.32
CA ASN A 231 -3.46 5.75 -8.59
C ASN A 231 -3.04 7.19 -8.28
N GLU A 232 -3.21 8.12 -9.23
CA GLU A 232 -2.96 9.55 -8.97
C GLU A 232 -3.94 10.13 -7.96
N THR A 233 -5.19 9.66 -7.95
CA THR A 233 -6.18 10.04 -6.94
C THR A 233 -5.77 9.51 -5.56
N GLU A 234 -5.23 8.29 -5.45
CA GLU A 234 -4.69 7.75 -4.20
C GLU A 234 -3.46 8.55 -3.73
N ASN A 235 -2.54 8.86 -4.64
CA ASN A 235 -1.37 9.69 -4.33
C ASN A 235 -1.77 11.07 -3.82
N LEU A 236 -2.78 11.69 -4.45
CA LEU A 236 -3.34 12.95 -4.00
C LEU A 236 -4.02 12.83 -2.63
N SER A 237 -4.81 11.77 -2.42
CA SER A 237 -5.48 11.48 -1.13
C SER A 237 -4.45 11.29 -0.02
N ARG A 238 -3.36 10.57 -0.29
CA ARG A 238 -2.26 10.40 0.67
C ARG A 238 -1.58 11.72 1.00
N ALA A 239 -1.19 12.51 -0.01
CA ALA A 239 -0.55 13.81 0.21
C ALA A 239 -1.47 14.77 0.99
N PHE A 240 -2.78 14.74 0.73
CA PHE A 240 -3.76 15.52 1.47
C PHE A 240 -3.94 15.01 2.90
N GLY A 241 -3.91 13.68 3.09
CA GLY A 241 -3.94 13.05 4.41
C GLY A 241 -2.73 13.43 5.25
N ASP A 242 -1.53 13.46 4.67
CA ASP A 242 -0.29 13.88 5.35
C ASP A 242 -0.38 15.35 5.83
N LEU A 243 -1.00 16.22 5.04
CA LEU A 243 -1.25 17.61 5.43
C LEU A 243 -2.28 17.75 6.57
N LEU A 244 -3.32 16.92 6.57
CA LEU A 244 -4.40 16.99 7.55
C LEU A 244 -4.07 16.24 8.84
N LYS A 245 -3.20 15.23 8.79
CA LYS A 245 -2.88 14.35 9.92
C LYS A 245 -2.47 15.08 11.19
N PRO A 246 -1.59 16.10 11.20
CA PRO A 246 -1.24 16.82 12.42
C PRO A 246 -2.45 17.51 13.06
N ALA A 247 -3.31 18.13 12.24
CA ALA A 247 -4.51 18.82 12.73
C ALA A 247 -5.55 17.85 13.30
N VAL A 248 -5.75 16.71 12.65
CA VAL A 248 -6.66 15.64 13.13
C VAL A 248 -6.14 15.02 14.42
N LEU A 249 -4.84 14.73 14.50
CA LEU A 249 -4.23 14.16 15.71
C LEU A 249 -4.33 15.12 16.90
N GLU A 250 -4.06 16.41 16.69
CA GLU A 250 -4.16 17.40 17.76
C GLU A 250 -5.61 17.61 18.18
N GLY A 251 -6.53 17.73 17.24
CA GLY A 251 -7.97 17.82 17.52
C GLY A 251 -8.49 16.61 18.28
N THR A 252 -8.05 15.41 17.92
CA THR A 252 -8.43 14.18 18.61
C THR A 252 -7.88 14.15 20.05
N LYS A 253 -6.63 14.55 20.27
CA LYS A 253 -6.04 14.63 21.60
C LYS A 253 -6.81 15.62 22.50
N GLN A 254 -7.18 16.78 21.97
CA GLN A 254 -7.94 17.78 22.72
C GLN A 254 -9.34 17.27 23.06
N LEU A 255 -10.02 16.61 22.11
CA LEU A 255 -11.31 15.98 22.35
C LEU A 255 -11.22 14.88 23.41
N THR A 256 -10.20 14.04 23.36
CA THR A 256 -9.97 12.99 24.38
C THR A 256 -9.80 13.61 25.76
N ARG A 257 -8.93 14.64 25.88
CA ARG A 257 -8.74 15.36 27.15
C ARG A 257 -10.03 16.00 27.67
N PHE A 258 -10.84 16.55 26.77
CA PHE A 258 -12.14 17.11 27.15
C PHE A 258 -13.10 16.03 27.66
N VAL A 259 -13.20 14.90 26.98
CA VAL A 259 -14.02 13.76 27.41
C VAL A 259 -13.54 13.22 28.75
N GLU A 260 -12.23 13.01 28.93
CA GLU A 260 -11.65 12.56 30.18
C GLU A 260 -11.93 13.55 31.32
N ALA A 261 -11.73 14.86 31.11
CA ALA A 261 -12.02 15.89 32.09
C ALA A 261 -13.51 15.90 32.48
N THR A 262 -14.41 15.77 31.49
CA THR A 262 -15.84 15.71 31.72
C THR A 262 -16.22 14.44 32.48
N THR A 263 -15.67 13.28 32.10
CA THR A 263 -15.91 12.02 32.80
C THR A 263 -15.41 12.08 34.24
N ASN A 264 -14.20 12.58 34.45
CA ASN A 264 -13.62 12.74 35.79
C ASN A 264 -14.43 13.71 36.66
N PHE A 265 -14.98 14.78 36.07
CA PHE A 265 -15.87 15.71 36.76
C PHE A 265 -17.17 15.01 37.17
N VAL A 266 -17.88 14.35 36.24
CA VAL A 266 -19.15 13.66 36.50
C VAL A 266 -18.99 12.55 37.54
N THR A 267 -17.87 11.84 37.54
CA THR A 267 -17.61 10.75 38.50
C THR A 267 -17.06 11.23 39.84
N SER A 268 -16.60 12.48 39.92
CA SER A 268 -16.13 13.08 41.19
C SER A 268 -17.25 13.38 42.17
N ASP A 269 -16.91 13.42 43.45
CA ASP A 269 -17.89 13.76 44.49
C ASP A 269 -18.47 15.16 44.30
N ALA A 270 -17.68 16.11 43.80
CA ALA A 270 -18.13 17.46 43.48
C ALA A 270 -19.13 17.46 42.30
N GLY A 271 -18.86 16.66 41.26
CA GLY A 271 -19.77 16.47 40.12
C GLY A 271 -21.09 15.85 40.55
N LYS A 272 -21.04 14.73 41.28
CA LYS A 272 -22.24 14.08 41.82
C LYS A 272 -23.06 14.99 42.70
N ALA A 273 -22.44 15.74 43.60
CA ALA A 273 -23.11 16.71 44.43
C ALA A 273 -23.80 17.81 43.58
N SER A 274 -23.18 18.25 42.49
CA SER A 274 -23.75 19.26 41.59
C SER A 274 -25.00 18.74 40.86
N PHE A 275 -25.01 17.44 40.44
CA PHE A 275 -26.17 16.80 39.81
C PHE A 275 -27.31 16.58 40.81
N VAL A 276 -27.01 16.21 42.05
CA VAL A 276 -28.03 16.10 43.13
C VAL A 276 -28.68 17.43 43.40
N ILE A 277 -27.91 18.52 43.45
CA ILE A 277 -28.45 19.90 43.68
C ILE A 277 -29.32 20.32 42.47
N ALA A 278 -28.98 19.88 41.24
CA ALA A 278 -29.75 20.17 40.05
C ALA A 278 -31.00 19.25 39.88
N GLY A 279 -31.26 18.32 40.80
CA GLY A 279 -32.41 17.41 40.77
C GLY A 279 -32.31 16.33 39.67
N ILE A 280 -31.10 16.06 39.14
CA ILE A 280 -30.84 15.04 38.13
C ILE A 280 -30.31 13.80 38.86
N ALA A 281 -31.10 12.72 38.85
CA ALA A 281 -30.64 11.44 39.33
C ALA A 281 -29.69 10.82 38.27
N LEU A 282 -28.51 10.39 38.71
CA LEU A 282 -27.55 9.66 37.88
C LEU A 282 -27.86 8.16 37.88
#